data_82e8562b3665e10618b2e06ead47c25e
#
_entry.id   82e8562b3665e10618b2e06ead47c25e
#
_cell.length_a   1.000
_cell.length_b   1.000
_cell.length_c   1.000
_cell.angle_alpha   90.00
_cell.angle_beta   90.00
_cell.angle_gamma   90.00
#
_symmetry.space_group_name_H-M   'P 1'
#
loop_
_entity.id
_entity.type
_entity.pdbx_description
1 polymer ?
#
loop_
_entity_poly.entity_id
_entity_poly.type
_entity_poly.pdbx_seq_one_letter_code
_entity_poly.pdbx_strand_id
1 'polypeptide(L)'
;MYNKVDTNMNFVEREKEVEKFWRDNDIFKKSMENRKEGETYTFYDGPPTANGKPHIGHVETRTIKDMIPRFQTMKGKYVPRKAGWDTHGLPVEIEVEKLLGLDGKDQIEEYGLEPFIKKCKESVWKYKGMWEDFSGTVGFWADMDDPYVTYDDNFIESEWWALKEIWNKGLLYKGFKIVPYCPRCGTPLSAQEVAQGYKTVKERSAIVRFKVVGEDAYFLAWTTTPWTLPSNVALCVNPDDTYIKVKAADGYTYYLAEALSEKVLGGLGNDEAGVKAFEVLETYKGKDLEYKEYEPLFDCAKEVADKQGKKGFFVTCDSYVTMTDGTGIVHIAPAFGEDDANVGRNYDLPFVQFVNGKGELTEETPFAGLFVKKADPEVLKNLDGRNQLFEAPKFEHEYPHCWRCDTPLIYYARESFSFSSRQGNFIFLGISTFGKFCLISFFVRHFFVMETGFVALLSPVTS
;
A
#
# COMPACT_ATOMS: atom_id res chain seq x y z
N MET A 1 50.42 24.76 -26.77
CA MET A 1 50.29 25.94 -25.91
C MET A 1 48.87 25.93 -25.39
N TYR A 2 48.64 25.91 -24.07
CA TYR A 2 47.30 25.91 -23.49
C TYR A 2 46.77 27.35 -23.48
N ASN A 3 45.48 27.51 -23.81
CA ASN A 3 44.82 28.83 -23.69
C ASN A 3 44.64 29.18 -22.22
N LYS A 4 44.78 30.46 -21.89
CA LYS A 4 44.50 30.96 -20.54
C LYS A 4 43.03 30.82 -20.26
N VAL A 5 42.70 30.20 -19.12
CA VAL A 5 41.33 30.06 -18.67
C VAL A 5 40.82 31.41 -18.17
N ASP A 6 39.62 31.80 -18.59
CA ASP A 6 38.91 32.96 -18.06
C ASP A 6 38.45 32.70 -16.64
N THR A 7 38.83 33.55 -15.70
CA THR A 7 38.46 33.44 -14.29
C THR A 7 37.07 33.97 -13.98
N ASN A 8 36.47 34.74 -14.92
CA ASN A 8 35.10 35.30 -14.80
C ASN A 8 34.10 34.57 -15.71
N MET A 9 34.27 33.27 -15.86
CA MET A 9 33.45 32.46 -16.75
C MET A 9 31.99 32.45 -16.30
N ASN A 10 31.07 32.77 -17.23
CA ASN A 10 29.63 32.49 -17.05
C ASN A 10 29.34 31.03 -17.41
N PHE A 11 29.06 30.22 -16.39
CA PHE A 11 28.82 28.78 -16.59
C PHE A 11 27.57 28.53 -17.45
N VAL A 12 26.52 29.32 -17.30
CA VAL A 12 25.27 29.16 -18.08
C VAL A 12 25.51 29.39 -19.56
N GLU A 13 26.23 30.46 -19.93
CA GLU A 13 26.54 30.71 -21.35
C GLU A 13 27.45 29.64 -21.93
N ARG A 14 28.42 29.16 -21.14
CA ARG A 14 29.29 28.08 -21.57
C ARG A 14 28.54 26.75 -21.76
N GLU A 15 27.60 26.43 -20.92
CA GLU A 15 26.75 25.26 -21.08
C GLU A 15 25.96 25.34 -22.39
N LYS A 16 25.37 26.48 -22.72
CA LYS A 16 24.67 26.69 -24.00
C LYS A 16 25.59 26.54 -25.22
N GLU A 17 26.83 27.01 -25.11
CA GLU A 17 27.83 26.82 -26.17
C GLU A 17 28.14 25.32 -26.36
N VAL A 18 28.30 24.57 -25.27
CA VAL A 18 28.56 23.13 -25.31
C VAL A 18 27.36 22.37 -25.88
N GLU A 19 26.14 22.67 -25.44
CA GLU A 19 24.92 22.07 -25.98
C GLU A 19 24.79 22.33 -27.50
N LYS A 20 25.05 23.58 -27.91
CA LYS A 20 25.06 23.95 -29.34
C LYS A 20 26.11 23.13 -30.10
N PHE A 21 27.32 23.01 -29.57
CA PHE A 21 28.36 22.18 -30.17
C PHE A 21 27.95 20.71 -30.30
N TRP A 22 27.31 20.16 -29.28
CA TRP A 22 26.81 18.76 -29.31
C TRP A 22 25.76 18.56 -30.41
N ARG A 23 24.80 19.47 -30.54
CA ARG A 23 23.78 19.44 -31.60
C ARG A 23 24.37 19.58 -32.99
N ASP A 24 25.18 20.65 -33.22
CA ASP A 24 25.74 20.98 -34.52
C ASP A 24 26.67 19.87 -35.05
N ASN A 25 27.20 19.04 -34.18
CA ASN A 25 28.15 17.99 -34.51
C ASN A 25 27.64 16.57 -34.27
N ASP A 26 26.39 16.37 -33.94
CA ASP A 26 25.77 15.06 -33.64
C ASP A 26 26.58 14.22 -32.62
N ILE A 27 27.09 14.86 -31.56
CA ILE A 27 28.06 14.23 -30.65
C ILE A 27 27.45 12.99 -29.96
N PHE A 28 26.18 13.07 -29.56
CA PHE A 28 25.49 11.92 -28.95
C PHE A 28 25.45 10.71 -29.91
N LYS A 29 25.01 10.90 -31.15
CA LYS A 29 24.95 9.87 -32.15
C LYS A 29 26.34 9.31 -32.47
N LYS A 30 27.34 10.17 -32.70
CA LYS A 30 28.73 9.76 -32.89
C LYS A 30 29.30 8.97 -31.73
N SER A 31 28.90 9.27 -30.49
CA SER A 31 29.37 8.53 -29.30
C SER A 31 28.94 7.07 -29.33
N MET A 32 27.81 6.76 -29.94
CA MET A 32 27.31 5.38 -30.17
C MET A 32 27.96 4.76 -31.41
N GLU A 33 27.97 5.49 -32.53
CA GLU A 33 28.50 4.99 -33.80
C GLU A 33 29.97 4.57 -33.70
N ASN A 34 30.80 5.37 -33.00
CA ASN A 34 32.21 5.07 -32.77
C ASN A 34 32.47 3.79 -31.96
N ARG A 35 31.43 3.20 -31.36
CA ARG A 35 31.51 2.01 -30.46
C ARG A 35 30.58 0.90 -30.88
N LYS A 36 30.07 0.97 -32.11
CA LYS A 36 29.08 0.03 -32.62
C LYS A 36 29.54 -1.42 -32.57
N GLU A 37 30.84 -1.67 -32.69
CA GLU A 37 31.45 -3.01 -32.59
C GLU A 37 31.87 -3.38 -31.15
N GLY A 38 31.63 -2.51 -30.18
CA GLY A 38 31.93 -2.76 -28.78
C GLY A 38 30.88 -3.62 -28.09
N GLU A 39 31.23 -4.06 -26.89
CA GLU A 39 30.24 -4.76 -26.01
C GLU A 39 29.03 -3.87 -25.78
N THR A 40 27.82 -4.40 -26.01
CA THR A 40 26.58 -3.65 -25.85
C THR A 40 26.21 -3.49 -24.38
N TYR A 41 25.90 -2.25 -23.98
CA TYR A 41 25.29 -1.90 -22.71
C TYR A 41 23.98 -1.15 -22.98
N THR A 42 22.85 -1.85 -22.91
CA THR A 42 21.55 -1.29 -23.21
C THR A 42 21.01 -0.45 -22.04
N PHE A 43 20.50 0.75 -22.34
CA PHE A 43 19.86 1.63 -21.38
C PHE A 43 18.45 2.01 -21.87
N TYR A 44 17.46 1.77 -21.01
CA TYR A 44 16.10 2.29 -21.17
C TYR A 44 15.82 3.31 -20.09
N ASP A 45 15.36 4.50 -20.45
CA ASP A 45 14.95 5.51 -19.48
C ASP A 45 13.74 5.01 -18.67
N GLY A 46 13.76 5.19 -17.35
CA GLY A 46 12.56 5.17 -16.54
C GLY A 46 11.78 6.45 -16.86
N PRO A 47 10.68 6.37 -17.65
CA PRO A 47 10.12 7.57 -18.28
C PRO A 47 9.47 8.47 -17.24
N PRO A 48 9.52 9.79 -17.46
CA PRO A 48 8.71 10.69 -16.67
C PRO A 48 7.22 10.48 -16.98
N THR A 49 6.36 10.67 -15.98
CA THR A 49 4.92 10.78 -16.20
C THR A 49 4.63 12.09 -16.90
N ALA A 50 3.99 12.02 -18.07
CA ALA A 50 3.78 13.17 -18.96
C ALA A 50 2.65 14.13 -18.52
N ASN A 51 2.20 14.07 -17.25
CA ASN A 51 1.06 14.84 -16.73
C ASN A 51 1.44 16.12 -15.98
N GLY A 52 2.73 16.47 -15.89
CA GLY A 52 3.18 17.62 -15.11
C GLY A 52 4.48 18.25 -15.63
N LYS A 53 4.78 19.45 -15.14
CA LYS A 53 6.02 20.16 -15.46
C LYS A 53 7.21 19.52 -14.78
N PRO A 54 8.42 19.52 -15.42
CA PRO A 54 9.65 19.13 -14.74
C PRO A 54 9.95 20.10 -13.58
N HIS A 55 10.60 19.57 -12.53
CA HIS A 55 11.02 20.33 -11.35
C HIS A 55 12.43 19.93 -10.93
N ILE A 56 13.02 20.66 -9.96
CA ILE A 56 14.40 20.48 -9.53
C ILE A 56 14.74 19.04 -9.11
N GLY A 57 13.80 18.30 -8.48
CA GLY A 57 14.02 16.89 -8.11
C GLY A 57 14.27 15.97 -9.31
N HIS A 58 13.82 16.35 -10.50
CA HIS A 58 14.11 15.60 -11.73
C HIS A 58 15.54 15.80 -12.24
N VAL A 59 16.21 16.90 -11.85
CA VAL A 59 17.63 17.16 -12.20
C VAL A 59 18.52 16.07 -11.62
N GLU A 60 18.36 15.77 -10.32
CA GLU A 60 19.12 14.72 -9.64
C GLU A 60 18.93 13.36 -10.33
N THR A 61 17.67 12.99 -10.57
CA THR A 61 17.34 11.72 -11.24
C THR A 61 17.94 11.64 -12.64
N ARG A 62 17.85 12.73 -13.44
CA ARG A 62 18.42 12.78 -14.78
C ARG A 62 19.96 12.68 -14.75
N THR A 63 20.59 13.36 -13.80
CA THR A 63 22.05 13.35 -13.64
C THR A 63 22.55 11.94 -13.31
N ILE A 64 21.92 11.25 -12.36
CA ILE A 64 22.30 9.87 -11.97
C ILE A 64 22.08 8.90 -13.15
N LYS A 65 20.95 9.00 -13.83
CA LYS A 65 20.64 8.15 -14.99
C LYS A 65 21.63 8.36 -16.14
N ASP A 66 22.10 9.59 -16.38
CA ASP A 66 23.03 9.90 -17.47
C ASP A 66 24.48 9.50 -17.15
N MET A 67 24.87 9.60 -15.87
CA MET A 67 26.22 9.30 -15.42
C MET A 67 26.64 7.87 -15.76
N ILE A 68 25.79 6.87 -15.51
CA ILE A 68 26.13 5.46 -15.74
C ILE A 68 26.31 5.14 -17.23
N PRO A 69 25.38 5.48 -18.13
CA PRO A 69 25.55 5.30 -19.57
C PRO A 69 26.77 6.03 -20.12
N ARG A 70 27.07 7.25 -19.66
CA ARG A 70 28.30 7.98 -20.06
C ARG A 70 29.55 7.23 -19.60
N PHE A 71 29.57 6.76 -18.36
CA PHE A 71 30.68 5.98 -17.84
C PHE A 71 30.92 4.70 -18.67
N GLN A 72 29.86 3.96 -19.00
CA GLN A 72 29.98 2.77 -19.85
C GLN A 72 30.46 3.13 -21.26
N THR A 73 30.00 4.25 -21.81
CA THR A 73 30.48 4.77 -23.10
C THR A 73 31.98 5.09 -23.03
N MET A 74 32.45 5.73 -21.95
CA MET A 74 33.86 6.04 -21.74
C MET A 74 34.73 4.76 -21.60
N LYS A 75 34.15 3.66 -21.13
CA LYS A 75 34.82 2.35 -21.11
C LYS A 75 34.85 1.66 -22.48
N GLY A 76 34.36 2.30 -23.53
CA GLY A 76 34.39 1.76 -24.89
C GLY A 76 33.17 0.92 -25.29
N LYS A 77 32.14 0.86 -24.45
CA LYS A 77 30.95 0.08 -24.78
C LYS A 77 30.02 0.82 -25.76
N TYR A 78 29.31 0.06 -26.57
CA TYR A 78 28.17 0.52 -27.36
C TYR A 78 26.96 0.68 -26.42
N VAL A 79 26.48 1.91 -26.26
CA VAL A 79 25.42 2.22 -25.25
C VAL A 79 24.20 2.84 -25.95
N PRO A 80 23.31 2.01 -26.54
CA PRO A 80 22.02 2.50 -27.01
C PRO A 80 21.16 2.96 -25.83
N ARG A 81 20.56 4.15 -25.94
CA ARG A 81 19.84 4.84 -24.86
C ARG A 81 18.44 5.18 -25.34
N LYS A 82 17.47 4.33 -25.02
CA LYS A 82 16.07 4.52 -25.41
C LYS A 82 15.39 5.45 -24.40
N ALA A 83 14.86 6.57 -24.87
CA ALA A 83 13.98 7.42 -24.08
C ALA A 83 12.58 6.80 -23.99
N GLY A 84 11.74 7.33 -23.10
CA GLY A 84 10.36 6.86 -22.97
C GLY A 84 9.44 7.91 -22.35
N TRP A 85 8.13 7.66 -22.51
CA TRP A 85 7.06 8.46 -21.93
C TRP A 85 6.07 7.56 -21.19
N ASP A 86 5.84 7.87 -19.91
CA ASP A 86 4.77 7.30 -19.11
C ASP A 86 3.51 8.13 -19.38
N THR A 87 2.55 7.54 -20.09
CA THR A 87 1.46 8.30 -20.73
C THR A 87 0.07 7.83 -20.30
N HIS A 88 -0.03 6.98 -19.27
CA HIS A 88 -1.30 6.45 -18.80
C HIS A 88 -1.34 6.25 -17.29
N GLY A 89 -2.50 5.82 -16.80
CA GLY A 89 -2.75 5.54 -15.38
C GLY A 89 -3.31 6.73 -14.61
N LEU A 90 -3.48 6.52 -13.31
CA LEU A 90 -4.21 7.41 -12.42
C LEU A 90 -3.73 8.88 -12.40
N PRO A 91 -2.44 9.19 -12.50
CA PRO A 91 -2.01 10.60 -12.55
C PRO A 91 -2.57 11.36 -13.75
N VAL A 92 -2.68 10.71 -14.91
CA VAL A 92 -3.27 11.30 -16.12
C VAL A 92 -4.79 11.40 -15.97
N GLU A 93 -5.43 10.37 -15.43
CA GLU A 93 -6.88 10.35 -15.16
C GLU A 93 -7.29 11.53 -14.25
N ILE A 94 -6.59 11.72 -13.12
CA ILE A 94 -6.88 12.82 -12.17
C ILE A 94 -6.70 14.20 -12.81
N GLU A 95 -5.68 14.38 -13.66
CA GLU A 95 -5.50 15.65 -14.37
C GLU A 95 -6.70 15.93 -15.29
N VAL A 96 -7.19 14.91 -16.00
CA VAL A 96 -8.33 15.03 -16.90
C VAL A 96 -9.67 15.14 -16.14
N GLU A 97 -9.85 14.43 -15.02
CA GLU A 97 -10.97 14.61 -14.10
C GLU A 97 -11.10 16.08 -13.70
N LYS A 98 -9.98 16.68 -13.23
CA LYS A 98 -9.94 18.10 -12.84
C LYS A 98 -10.27 19.02 -14.01
N LEU A 99 -9.74 18.72 -15.20
CA LEU A 99 -9.99 19.51 -16.41
C LEU A 99 -11.46 19.51 -16.82
N LEU A 100 -12.14 18.36 -16.65
CA LEU A 100 -13.54 18.17 -17.01
C LEU A 100 -14.52 18.46 -15.86
N GLY A 101 -14.01 18.70 -14.64
CA GLY A 101 -14.84 18.91 -13.45
C GLY A 101 -15.56 17.65 -12.96
N LEU A 102 -14.98 16.47 -13.25
CA LEU A 102 -15.51 15.17 -12.84
C LEU A 102 -14.97 14.79 -11.45
N ASP A 103 -15.75 13.99 -10.70
CA ASP A 103 -15.36 13.48 -9.39
C ASP A 103 -15.56 11.96 -9.30
N GLY A 104 -14.52 11.23 -9.67
CA GLY A 104 -14.43 9.78 -9.54
C GLY A 104 -15.00 8.97 -10.69
N LYS A 105 -14.94 7.66 -10.54
CA LYS A 105 -15.20 6.70 -11.62
C LYS A 105 -16.62 6.72 -12.17
N ASP A 106 -17.61 6.86 -11.30
CA ASP A 106 -19.02 6.83 -11.69
C ASP A 106 -19.31 7.96 -12.70
N GLN A 107 -18.74 9.16 -12.46
CA GLN A 107 -18.90 10.29 -13.37
C GLN A 107 -18.07 10.14 -14.66
N ILE A 108 -16.93 9.44 -14.60
CA ILE A 108 -16.16 9.10 -15.80
C ILE A 108 -16.94 8.13 -16.69
N GLU A 109 -17.59 7.11 -16.11
CA GLU A 109 -18.41 6.15 -16.83
C GLU A 109 -19.64 6.84 -17.46
N GLU A 110 -20.28 7.76 -16.74
CA GLU A 110 -21.40 8.57 -17.24
C GLU A 110 -20.96 9.51 -18.38
N TYR A 111 -19.80 10.14 -18.27
CA TYR A 111 -19.19 10.94 -19.34
C TYR A 111 -18.87 10.12 -20.60
N GLY A 112 -18.52 8.85 -20.41
CA GLY A 112 -18.16 7.89 -21.43
C GLY A 112 -16.65 7.61 -21.48
N LEU A 113 -16.29 6.34 -21.48
CA LEU A 113 -14.88 5.90 -21.44
C LEU A 113 -14.09 6.34 -22.67
N GLU A 114 -14.66 6.19 -23.87
CA GLU A 114 -13.96 6.54 -25.12
C GLU A 114 -13.61 8.04 -25.21
N PRO A 115 -14.53 8.99 -25.01
CA PRO A 115 -14.20 10.40 -25.00
C PRO A 115 -13.25 10.79 -23.86
N PHE A 116 -13.35 10.15 -22.69
CA PHE A 116 -12.43 10.37 -21.59
C PHE A 116 -10.99 9.93 -21.93
N ILE A 117 -10.82 8.72 -22.48
CA ILE A 117 -9.51 8.20 -22.94
C ILE A 117 -8.90 9.11 -24.01
N LYS A 118 -9.72 9.61 -24.94
CA LYS A 118 -9.25 10.56 -25.94
C LYS A 118 -8.70 11.84 -25.30
N LYS A 119 -9.37 12.37 -24.28
CA LYS A 119 -8.88 13.51 -23.51
C LYS A 119 -7.60 13.21 -22.75
N CYS A 120 -7.45 12.02 -22.19
CA CYS A 120 -6.21 11.57 -21.56
C CYS A 120 -5.04 11.56 -22.57
N LYS A 121 -5.23 10.96 -23.74
CA LYS A 121 -4.23 10.94 -24.82
C LYS A 121 -3.86 12.34 -25.31
N GLU A 122 -4.79 13.28 -25.39
CA GLU A 122 -4.53 14.68 -25.73
C GLU A 122 -3.71 15.40 -24.62
N SER A 123 -4.04 15.12 -23.36
CA SER A 123 -3.45 15.78 -22.18
C SER A 123 -1.94 15.47 -22.01
N VAL A 124 -1.54 14.23 -22.24
CA VAL A 124 -0.15 13.78 -21.97
C VAL A 124 0.89 14.50 -22.82
N TRP A 125 0.55 15.00 -24.00
CA TRP A 125 1.49 15.71 -24.88
C TRP A 125 1.66 17.20 -24.57
N LYS A 126 0.85 17.73 -23.66
CA LYS A 126 0.88 19.15 -23.25
C LYS A 126 2.25 19.59 -22.71
N TYR A 127 2.96 18.72 -22.02
CA TYR A 127 4.22 19.02 -21.36
C TYR A 127 5.46 18.46 -22.08
N LYS A 128 5.28 17.74 -23.19
CA LYS A 128 6.38 17.08 -23.92
C LYS A 128 7.54 18.02 -24.22
N GLY A 129 7.28 19.16 -24.86
CA GLY A 129 8.31 20.12 -25.20
C GLY A 129 9.09 20.64 -23.98
N MET A 130 8.41 20.90 -22.86
CA MET A 130 9.08 21.31 -21.62
C MET A 130 10.04 20.23 -21.07
N TRP A 131 9.68 18.96 -21.21
CA TRP A 131 10.52 17.85 -20.79
C TRP A 131 11.71 17.63 -21.71
N GLU A 132 11.53 17.84 -23.02
CA GLU A 132 12.62 17.78 -24.01
C GLU A 132 13.61 18.92 -23.79
N ASP A 133 13.13 20.15 -23.63
CA ASP A 133 13.95 21.32 -23.31
C ASP A 133 14.70 21.15 -21.98
N PHE A 134 14.01 20.69 -20.96
CA PHE A 134 14.61 20.39 -19.65
C PHE A 134 15.71 19.34 -19.76
N SER A 135 15.47 18.25 -20.50
CA SER A 135 16.46 17.19 -20.72
C SER A 135 17.69 17.69 -21.46
N GLY A 136 17.49 18.57 -22.44
CA GLY A 136 18.58 19.29 -23.14
C GLY A 136 19.39 20.14 -22.16
N THR A 137 18.71 20.99 -21.38
CA THR A 137 19.35 21.92 -20.44
C THR A 137 20.20 21.22 -19.38
N VAL A 138 19.77 20.07 -18.87
CA VAL A 138 20.54 19.26 -17.91
C VAL A 138 21.57 18.34 -18.59
N GLY A 139 21.69 18.40 -19.91
CA GLY A 139 22.62 17.58 -20.68
C GLY A 139 22.34 16.09 -20.69
N PHE A 140 21.11 15.69 -20.47
CA PHE A 140 20.69 14.27 -20.48
C PHE A 140 20.69 13.69 -21.89
N TRP A 141 21.46 12.63 -22.11
CA TRP A 141 21.59 11.97 -23.42
C TRP A 141 20.72 10.72 -23.50
N ALA A 142 19.63 10.81 -24.26
CA ALA A 142 18.80 9.68 -24.64
C ALA A 142 18.20 9.94 -26.03
N ASP A 143 17.81 8.87 -26.72
CA ASP A 143 17.15 8.95 -28.02
C ASP A 143 15.70 9.39 -27.82
N MET A 144 15.48 10.72 -27.97
CA MET A 144 14.17 11.35 -27.88
C MET A 144 13.40 11.32 -29.21
N ASP A 145 14.07 10.96 -30.32
CA ASP A 145 13.45 10.92 -31.66
C ASP A 145 12.65 9.63 -31.84
N ASP A 146 13.08 8.53 -31.18
CA ASP A 146 12.38 7.25 -31.19
C ASP A 146 12.13 6.75 -29.75
N PRO A 147 11.30 7.43 -28.96
CA PRO A 147 10.99 7.03 -27.61
C PRO A 147 9.96 5.89 -27.60
N TYR A 148 9.96 5.04 -26.56
CA TYR A 148 8.81 4.19 -26.31
C TYR A 148 7.72 4.99 -25.57
N VAL A 149 6.46 4.67 -25.88
CA VAL A 149 5.29 5.34 -25.31
C VAL A 149 4.37 4.27 -24.69
N THR A 150 4.08 4.38 -23.42
CA THR A 150 3.44 3.29 -22.68
C THR A 150 1.98 3.03 -23.08
N TYR A 151 1.30 3.96 -23.75
CA TYR A 151 -0.04 3.72 -24.29
C TYR A 151 -0.06 3.16 -25.73
N ASP A 152 1.12 3.04 -26.37
CA ASP A 152 1.17 2.48 -27.73
C ASP A 152 0.86 0.99 -27.74
N ASP A 153 0.14 0.55 -28.76
CA ASP A 153 -0.32 -0.85 -28.87
C ASP A 153 0.86 -1.84 -28.84
N ASN A 154 1.98 -1.53 -29.48
CA ASN A 154 3.19 -2.36 -29.46
C ASN A 154 3.77 -2.55 -28.06
N PHE A 155 3.72 -1.50 -27.22
CA PHE A 155 4.17 -1.58 -25.84
C PHE A 155 3.22 -2.44 -25.01
N ILE A 156 1.91 -2.20 -25.13
CA ILE A 156 0.86 -2.96 -24.46
C ILE A 156 0.90 -4.44 -24.85
N GLU A 157 1.06 -4.73 -26.13
CA GLU A 157 1.16 -6.12 -26.64
C GLU A 157 2.39 -6.83 -26.06
N SER A 158 3.52 -6.15 -25.96
CA SER A 158 4.74 -6.71 -25.35
C SER A 158 4.55 -7.00 -23.84
N GLU A 159 3.84 -6.16 -23.11
CA GLU A 159 3.48 -6.41 -21.70
C GLU A 159 2.56 -7.63 -21.57
N TRP A 160 1.54 -7.75 -22.43
CA TRP A 160 0.65 -8.90 -22.44
C TRP A 160 1.37 -10.20 -22.80
N TRP A 161 2.32 -10.14 -23.73
CA TRP A 161 3.16 -11.29 -24.05
C TRP A 161 3.97 -11.73 -22.84
N ALA A 162 4.63 -10.82 -22.15
CA ALA A 162 5.42 -11.12 -20.94
C ALA A 162 4.55 -11.75 -19.83
N LEU A 163 3.36 -11.19 -19.57
CA LEU A 163 2.40 -11.75 -18.61
C LEU A 163 1.96 -13.16 -18.99
N LYS A 164 1.70 -13.41 -20.29
CA LYS A 164 1.32 -14.72 -20.81
C LYS A 164 2.43 -15.74 -20.59
N GLU A 165 3.69 -15.36 -20.83
CA GLU A 165 4.83 -16.26 -20.58
C GLU A 165 4.98 -16.61 -19.08
N ILE A 166 4.76 -15.64 -18.20
CA ILE A 166 4.78 -15.87 -16.74
C ILE A 166 3.61 -16.77 -16.32
N TRP A 167 2.42 -16.56 -16.88
CA TRP A 167 1.26 -17.42 -16.66
C TRP A 167 1.52 -18.86 -17.11
N ASN A 168 2.06 -19.04 -18.30
CA ASN A 168 2.39 -20.37 -18.86
C ASN A 168 3.41 -21.14 -18.00
N LYS A 169 4.29 -20.41 -17.28
CA LYS A 169 5.22 -21.00 -16.32
C LYS A 169 4.56 -21.35 -14.96
N GLY A 170 3.27 -21.08 -14.77
CA GLY A 170 2.54 -21.31 -13.53
C GLY A 170 2.97 -20.40 -12.38
N LEU A 171 3.62 -19.28 -12.69
CA LEU A 171 4.13 -18.33 -11.69
C LEU A 171 3.16 -17.20 -11.39
N LEU A 172 2.12 -17.01 -12.19
CA LEU A 172 1.07 -16.02 -11.99
C LEU A 172 -0.19 -16.72 -11.49
N TYR A 173 -0.72 -16.30 -10.35
CA TYR A 173 -1.94 -16.85 -9.77
C TYR A 173 -2.84 -15.74 -9.22
N LYS A 174 -4.14 -16.03 -9.13
CA LYS A 174 -5.15 -15.15 -8.55
C LYS A 174 -5.28 -15.42 -7.03
N GLY A 175 -5.24 -14.37 -6.23
CA GLY A 175 -5.37 -14.46 -4.78
C GLY A 175 -5.84 -13.15 -4.15
N PHE A 176 -5.89 -13.09 -2.83
CA PHE A 176 -6.17 -11.88 -2.06
C PHE A 176 -4.89 -11.34 -1.44
N LYS A 177 -4.73 -10.03 -1.47
CA LYS A 177 -3.70 -9.32 -0.72
C LYS A 177 -4.31 -8.16 0.05
N ILE A 178 -3.88 -8.00 1.30
CA ILE A 178 -4.16 -6.80 2.08
C ILE A 178 -3.23 -5.70 1.61
N VAL A 179 -3.80 -4.59 1.18
CA VAL A 179 -3.04 -3.44 0.66
C VAL A 179 -3.59 -2.14 1.24
N PRO A 180 -2.74 -1.13 1.46
CA PRO A 180 -3.22 0.23 1.66
C PRO A 180 -4.02 0.65 0.43
N TYR A 181 -5.26 1.04 0.63
CA TYR A 181 -6.22 1.28 -0.44
C TYR A 181 -6.91 2.64 -0.26
N CYS A 182 -7.01 3.41 -1.33
CA CYS A 182 -7.77 4.64 -1.35
C CYS A 182 -9.18 4.37 -1.91
N PRO A 183 -10.24 4.47 -1.10
CA PRO A 183 -11.60 4.21 -1.54
C PRO A 183 -12.08 5.17 -2.63
N ARG A 184 -11.68 6.45 -2.56
CA ARG A 184 -12.04 7.45 -3.58
C ARG A 184 -11.36 7.19 -4.91
N CYS A 185 -10.03 6.99 -4.91
CA CYS A 185 -9.29 6.71 -6.14
C CYS A 185 -9.54 5.28 -6.66
N GLY A 186 -10.08 4.39 -5.83
CA GLY A 186 -10.29 2.98 -6.14
C GLY A 186 -8.99 2.20 -6.39
N THR A 187 -7.87 2.65 -5.80
CA THR A 187 -6.54 2.10 -6.09
C THR A 187 -5.77 1.71 -4.83
N PRO A 188 -4.98 0.62 -4.85
CA PRO A 188 -3.96 0.38 -3.84
C PRO A 188 -2.81 1.38 -3.98
N LEU A 189 -2.11 1.60 -2.89
CA LEU A 189 -0.93 2.46 -2.83
C LEU A 189 0.30 1.63 -2.46
N SER A 190 1.45 2.02 -3.01
CA SER A 190 2.75 1.50 -2.59
C SER A 190 3.19 2.09 -1.24
N ALA A 191 4.14 1.45 -0.57
CA ALA A 191 4.68 1.96 0.70
C ALA A 191 5.23 3.40 0.59
N GLN A 192 5.87 3.74 -0.54
CA GLN A 192 6.38 5.09 -0.80
C GLN A 192 5.26 6.13 -0.95
N GLU A 193 4.15 5.76 -1.57
CA GLU A 193 2.98 6.64 -1.71
C GLU A 193 2.26 6.85 -0.38
N VAL A 194 2.15 5.79 0.43
CA VAL A 194 1.59 5.85 1.78
C VAL A 194 2.40 6.76 2.69
N ALA A 195 3.75 6.64 2.62
CA ALA A 195 4.67 7.44 3.44
C ALA A 195 4.52 8.97 3.26
N GLN A 196 3.99 9.41 2.10
CA GLN A 196 3.78 10.83 1.81
C GLN A 196 2.50 11.41 2.42
N GLY A 197 1.60 10.58 2.92
CA GLY A 197 0.25 10.97 3.32
C GLY A 197 -0.06 10.81 4.81
N TYR A 198 0.91 10.60 5.68
CA TYR A 198 0.65 10.49 7.11
C TYR A 198 0.23 11.82 7.73
N LYS A 199 -0.78 11.76 8.59
CA LYS A 199 -1.29 12.89 9.37
C LYS A 199 -1.61 12.45 10.79
N THR A 200 -1.32 13.31 11.75
CA THR A 200 -1.76 13.12 13.14
C THR A 200 -3.27 13.27 13.21
N VAL A 201 -3.97 12.22 13.63
CA VAL A 201 -5.42 12.21 13.83
C VAL A 201 -5.79 11.88 15.28
N LYS A 202 -6.93 12.41 15.73
CA LYS A 202 -7.52 12.11 17.04
C LYS A 202 -8.82 11.37 16.82
N GLU A 203 -8.82 10.08 17.10
CA GLU A 203 -9.97 9.20 16.92
C GLU A 203 -10.32 8.52 18.24
N ARG A 204 -11.45 7.80 18.28
CA ARG A 204 -11.78 6.94 19.40
C ARG A 204 -11.36 5.52 19.06
N SER A 205 -10.55 4.92 19.92
CA SER A 205 -10.35 3.49 19.93
C SER A 205 -11.47 2.80 20.71
N ALA A 206 -11.53 1.49 20.69
CA ALA A 206 -12.52 0.71 21.44
C ALA A 206 -11.86 -0.42 22.22
N ILE A 207 -12.25 -0.56 23.49
CA ILE A 207 -12.05 -1.77 24.27
C ILE A 207 -13.41 -2.48 24.35
N VAL A 208 -13.48 -3.69 23.83
CA VAL A 208 -14.73 -4.41 23.59
C VAL A 208 -14.78 -5.69 24.41
N ARG A 209 -15.95 -5.98 24.99
CA ARG A 209 -16.26 -7.21 25.74
C ARG A 209 -16.72 -8.32 24.80
N PHE A 210 -15.93 -9.38 24.69
CA PHE A 210 -16.30 -10.60 23.97
C PHE A 210 -16.69 -11.69 24.95
N LYS A 211 -17.96 -12.09 24.96
CA LYS A 211 -18.51 -13.07 25.92
C LYS A 211 -17.89 -14.44 25.71
N VAL A 212 -17.32 -15.02 26.75
CA VAL A 212 -16.74 -16.37 26.72
C VAL A 212 -17.86 -17.42 26.70
N VAL A 213 -17.76 -18.41 25.84
CA VAL A 213 -18.73 -19.50 25.77
C VAL A 213 -18.61 -20.38 27.02
N GLY A 214 -19.75 -20.64 27.68
CA GLY A 214 -19.81 -21.51 28.86
C GLY A 214 -19.31 -20.89 30.17
N GLU A 215 -18.89 -19.60 30.16
CA GLU A 215 -18.45 -18.89 31.35
C GLU A 215 -19.14 -17.53 31.49
N ASP A 216 -19.33 -17.07 32.72
CA ASP A 216 -19.74 -15.69 32.96
C ASP A 216 -18.53 -14.76 33.04
N ALA A 217 -17.81 -14.67 31.91
CA ALA A 217 -16.62 -13.90 31.74
C ALA A 217 -16.51 -13.32 30.31
N TYR A 218 -15.63 -12.32 30.12
CA TYR A 218 -15.42 -11.65 28.84
C TYR A 218 -13.93 -11.53 28.56
N PHE A 219 -13.52 -11.70 27.29
CA PHE A 219 -12.26 -11.18 26.82
C PHE A 219 -12.38 -9.67 26.57
N LEU A 220 -11.40 -8.90 27.00
CA LEU A 220 -11.27 -7.49 26.65
C LEU A 220 -10.29 -7.36 25.48
N ALA A 221 -10.78 -7.04 24.30
CA ALA A 221 -9.93 -6.77 23.13
C ALA A 221 -9.98 -5.31 22.72
N TRP A 222 -8.85 -4.80 22.26
CA TRP A 222 -8.68 -3.40 21.85
C TRP A 222 -8.52 -3.26 20.34
N THR A 223 -9.10 -2.19 19.78
CA THR A 223 -8.93 -1.81 18.39
C THR A 223 -8.90 -0.29 18.20
N THR A 224 -8.12 0.18 17.23
CA THR A 224 -8.12 1.57 16.74
C THR A 224 -9.09 1.79 15.58
N THR A 225 -9.70 0.72 15.06
CA THR A 225 -10.58 0.73 13.88
C THR A 225 -11.91 0.05 14.19
N PRO A 226 -12.83 0.68 14.95
CA PRO A 226 -14.10 0.07 15.34
C PRO A 226 -14.93 -0.45 14.17
N TRP A 227 -14.82 0.17 12.98
CA TRP A 227 -15.52 -0.24 11.77
C TRP A 227 -15.15 -1.65 11.26
N THR A 228 -14.04 -2.26 11.74
CA THR A 228 -13.65 -3.63 11.38
C THR A 228 -14.33 -4.69 12.26
N LEU A 229 -14.88 -4.29 13.42
CA LEU A 229 -15.51 -5.21 14.38
C LEU A 229 -16.67 -6.06 13.81
N PRO A 230 -17.52 -5.55 12.88
CA PRO A 230 -18.51 -6.40 12.21
C PRO A 230 -17.91 -7.58 11.45
N SER A 231 -16.66 -7.50 11.05
CA SER A 231 -15.92 -8.57 10.36
C SER A 231 -15.02 -9.40 11.28
N ASN A 232 -15.18 -9.28 12.60
CA ASN A 232 -14.41 -10.07 13.57
C ASN A 232 -14.72 -11.56 13.43
N VAL A 233 -13.67 -12.39 13.41
CA VAL A 233 -13.78 -13.87 13.32
C VAL A 233 -12.91 -14.61 14.34
N ALA A 234 -11.97 -13.93 15.00
CA ALA A 234 -11.14 -14.51 16.06
C ALA A 234 -10.60 -13.41 16.98
N LEU A 235 -10.03 -13.81 18.11
CA LEU A 235 -9.17 -13.01 18.97
C LEU A 235 -7.75 -13.57 18.89
N CYS A 236 -6.73 -12.75 19.11
CA CYS A 236 -5.34 -13.18 19.11
C CYS A 236 -4.61 -12.72 20.37
N VAL A 237 -3.82 -13.62 20.93
CA VAL A 237 -2.97 -13.40 22.11
C VAL A 237 -1.51 -13.76 21.78
N ASN A 238 -0.57 -13.21 22.54
CA ASN A 238 0.82 -13.65 22.45
C ASN A 238 1.00 -14.95 23.25
N PRO A 239 1.48 -16.04 22.63
CA PRO A 239 1.57 -17.35 23.29
C PRO A 239 2.47 -17.37 24.54
N ASP A 240 3.52 -16.53 24.56
CA ASP A 240 4.55 -16.52 25.58
C ASP A 240 4.28 -15.54 26.74
N ASP A 241 3.34 -14.61 26.53
CA ASP A 241 2.96 -13.61 27.54
C ASP A 241 1.99 -14.17 28.57
N THR A 242 1.84 -13.43 29.68
CA THR A 242 0.98 -13.80 30.80
C THR A 242 -0.36 -13.06 30.73
N TYR A 243 -1.43 -13.81 30.85
CA TYR A 243 -2.81 -13.34 30.88
C TYR A 243 -3.46 -13.71 32.20
N ILE A 244 -4.38 -12.89 32.67
CA ILE A 244 -5.09 -13.07 33.92
C ILE A 244 -6.59 -13.07 33.71
N LYS A 245 -7.28 -13.89 34.51
CA LYS A 245 -8.72 -13.81 34.70
C LYS A 245 -8.97 -13.06 36.01
N VAL A 246 -9.73 -11.98 35.95
CA VAL A 246 -9.94 -11.11 37.09
C VAL A 246 -11.43 -10.88 37.35
N LYS A 247 -11.81 -10.73 38.60
CA LYS A 247 -13.08 -10.15 39.02
C LYS A 247 -12.88 -8.65 39.20
N ALA A 248 -13.52 -7.85 38.38
CA ALA A 248 -13.39 -6.38 38.41
C ALA A 248 -14.44 -5.72 39.30
N ALA A 249 -14.19 -4.50 39.75
CA ALA A 249 -15.07 -3.73 40.64
C ALA A 249 -16.41 -3.37 39.99
N ASP A 250 -16.50 -3.36 38.66
CA ASP A 250 -17.76 -3.18 37.92
C ASP A 250 -18.69 -4.42 37.97
N GLY A 251 -18.25 -5.48 38.62
CA GLY A 251 -19.01 -6.70 38.82
C GLY A 251 -18.82 -7.78 37.74
N TYR A 252 -18.05 -7.49 36.66
CA TYR A 252 -17.75 -8.45 35.59
C TYR A 252 -16.47 -9.24 35.86
N THR A 253 -16.30 -10.31 35.10
CA THR A 253 -15.07 -11.11 35.08
C THR A 253 -14.44 -10.96 33.71
N TYR A 254 -13.13 -10.61 33.69
CA TYR A 254 -12.42 -10.32 32.47
C TYR A 254 -11.16 -11.16 32.28
N TYR A 255 -10.83 -11.42 31.01
CA TYR A 255 -9.53 -11.91 30.57
C TYR A 255 -8.78 -10.78 29.85
N LEU A 256 -7.55 -10.52 30.25
CA LEU A 256 -6.66 -9.55 29.61
C LEU A 256 -5.20 -9.86 29.97
N ALA A 257 -4.24 -9.21 29.30
CA ALA A 257 -2.84 -9.35 29.65
C ALA A 257 -2.54 -8.78 31.06
N GLU A 258 -1.76 -9.51 31.86
CA GLU A 258 -1.36 -9.09 33.19
C GLU A 258 -0.64 -7.73 33.17
N ALA A 259 0.31 -7.55 32.24
CA ALA A 259 1.10 -6.34 32.11
C ALA A 259 0.28 -5.06 31.84
N LEU A 260 -0.94 -5.18 31.32
CA LEU A 260 -1.81 -4.06 30.96
C LEU A 260 -3.03 -3.91 31.91
N SER A 261 -3.19 -4.81 32.86
CA SER A 261 -4.37 -4.88 33.74
C SER A 261 -4.59 -3.59 34.56
N GLU A 262 -3.54 -3.05 35.15
CA GLU A 262 -3.63 -1.79 35.93
C GLU A 262 -3.97 -0.59 35.03
N LYS A 263 -3.43 -0.53 33.80
CA LYS A 263 -3.73 0.52 32.82
C LYS A 263 -5.19 0.49 32.39
N VAL A 264 -5.77 -0.71 32.23
CA VAL A 264 -7.12 -0.92 31.71
C VAL A 264 -8.17 -0.87 32.81
N LEU A 265 -7.93 -1.50 33.95
CA LEU A 265 -8.91 -1.70 35.01
C LEU A 265 -8.70 -0.79 36.22
N GLY A 266 -7.50 -0.22 36.40
CA GLY A 266 -7.14 0.56 37.59
C GLY A 266 -8.13 1.70 37.94
N GLY A 267 -8.72 2.32 36.90
CA GLY A 267 -9.73 3.36 37.04
C GLY A 267 -11.08 2.88 37.65
N LEU A 268 -11.31 1.57 37.76
CA LEU A 268 -12.50 1.01 38.39
C LEU A 268 -12.41 0.96 39.92
N GLY A 269 -11.20 1.10 40.47
CA GLY A 269 -10.96 1.14 41.90
C GLY A 269 -11.35 2.47 42.54
N ASN A 270 -11.50 2.47 43.87
CA ASN A 270 -11.70 3.65 44.66
C ASN A 270 -10.92 3.50 45.97
N ASP A 271 -9.75 4.11 46.02
CA ASP A 271 -8.86 4.04 47.18
C ASP A 271 -9.47 4.68 48.45
N GLU A 272 -10.25 5.75 48.30
CA GLU A 272 -10.93 6.41 49.41
C GLU A 272 -12.02 5.54 50.05
N ALA A 273 -12.67 4.71 49.22
CA ALA A 273 -13.68 3.76 49.67
C ALA A 273 -13.10 2.36 49.98
N GLY A 274 -11.79 2.15 49.79
CA GLY A 274 -11.11 0.86 49.96
C GLY A 274 -11.53 -0.21 48.92
N VAL A 275 -12.07 0.20 47.75
CA VAL A 275 -12.50 -0.69 46.69
C VAL A 275 -11.32 -0.96 45.76
N LYS A 276 -10.86 -2.21 45.71
CA LYS A 276 -9.85 -2.64 44.75
C LYS A 276 -10.44 -2.64 43.34
N ALA A 277 -9.64 -2.20 42.36
CA ALA A 277 -10.06 -2.18 40.96
C ALA A 277 -10.42 -3.57 40.42
N PHE A 278 -9.66 -4.59 40.83
CA PHE A 278 -9.89 -5.99 40.45
C PHE A 278 -9.19 -6.94 41.43
N GLU A 279 -9.61 -8.21 41.37
CA GLU A 279 -9.00 -9.34 42.06
C GLU A 279 -8.62 -10.40 41.02
N VAL A 280 -7.38 -10.87 41.06
CA VAL A 280 -6.88 -11.91 40.15
C VAL A 280 -7.43 -13.27 40.66
N LEU A 281 -8.16 -13.95 39.78
CA LEU A 281 -8.72 -15.27 40.04
C LEU A 281 -7.81 -16.37 39.54
N GLU A 282 -7.28 -16.23 38.33
CA GLU A 282 -6.49 -17.25 37.64
C GLU A 282 -5.44 -16.57 36.73
N THR A 283 -4.33 -17.26 36.47
CA THR A 283 -3.25 -16.81 35.59
C THR A 283 -2.96 -17.86 34.54
N TYR A 284 -2.69 -17.42 33.30
CA TYR A 284 -2.48 -18.27 32.14
C TYR A 284 -1.28 -17.80 31.31
N LYS A 285 -0.67 -18.71 30.59
CA LYS A 285 0.10 -18.33 29.40
C LYS A 285 -0.86 -18.14 28.22
N GLY A 286 -0.51 -17.26 27.26
CA GLY A 286 -1.37 -17.03 26.10
C GLY A 286 -1.74 -18.31 25.36
N LYS A 287 -0.79 -19.25 25.20
CA LYS A 287 -1.03 -20.57 24.61
C LYS A 287 -2.08 -21.42 25.35
N ASP A 288 -2.29 -21.18 26.64
CA ASP A 288 -3.30 -21.92 27.43
C ASP A 288 -4.72 -21.42 27.14
N LEU A 289 -4.85 -20.23 26.51
CA LEU A 289 -6.11 -19.66 26.06
C LEU A 289 -6.45 -20.03 24.61
N GLU A 290 -5.53 -20.65 23.87
CA GLU A 290 -5.72 -21.04 22.48
C GLU A 290 -6.95 -21.93 22.32
N TYR A 291 -7.75 -21.66 21.28
CA TYR A 291 -9.03 -22.30 20.97
C TYR A 291 -10.17 -22.09 22.00
N LYS A 292 -9.99 -21.23 23.03
CA LYS A 292 -11.09 -20.86 23.92
C LYS A 292 -12.12 -20.05 23.14
N GLU A 293 -13.37 -20.50 23.13
CA GLU A 293 -14.44 -19.96 22.30
C GLU A 293 -15.12 -18.74 22.95
N TYR A 294 -15.59 -17.83 22.12
CA TYR A 294 -16.40 -16.68 22.51
C TYR A 294 -17.60 -16.51 21.59
N GLU A 295 -18.64 -15.83 22.07
CA GLU A 295 -19.83 -15.54 21.29
C GLU A 295 -19.55 -14.48 20.22
N PRO A 296 -20.02 -14.66 18.95
CA PRO A 296 -19.83 -13.68 17.90
C PRO A 296 -20.32 -12.29 18.31
N LEU A 297 -19.55 -11.26 18.00
CA LEU A 297 -19.93 -9.88 18.31
C LEU A 297 -21.09 -9.38 17.44
N PHE A 298 -21.14 -9.87 16.18
CA PHE A 298 -22.21 -9.60 15.22
C PHE A 298 -22.61 -10.90 14.49
N ASP A 299 -23.90 -11.14 14.37
CA ASP A 299 -24.46 -12.37 13.76
C ASP A 299 -24.09 -12.47 12.26
N CYS A 300 -23.97 -11.35 11.55
CA CYS A 300 -23.61 -11.33 10.14
C CYS A 300 -22.26 -12.03 9.87
N ALA A 301 -21.26 -11.86 10.75
CA ALA A 301 -19.98 -12.56 10.61
C ALA A 301 -20.13 -14.08 10.77
N LYS A 302 -20.97 -14.52 11.72
CA LYS A 302 -21.27 -15.93 11.92
C LYS A 302 -21.96 -16.55 10.71
N GLU A 303 -22.93 -15.85 10.11
CA GLU A 303 -23.61 -16.32 8.90
C GLU A 303 -22.64 -16.58 7.74
N VAL A 304 -21.63 -15.70 7.58
CA VAL A 304 -20.59 -15.89 6.57
C VAL A 304 -19.68 -17.07 6.90
N ALA A 305 -19.27 -17.21 8.16
CA ALA A 305 -18.48 -18.35 8.63
C ALA A 305 -19.19 -19.68 8.37
N ASP A 306 -20.47 -19.77 8.73
CA ASP A 306 -21.32 -20.95 8.52
C ASP A 306 -21.44 -21.28 7.02
N LYS A 307 -21.65 -20.29 6.15
CA LYS A 307 -21.70 -20.47 4.68
C LYS A 307 -20.37 -20.95 4.10
N GLN A 308 -19.24 -20.57 4.70
CA GLN A 308 -17.91 -21.04 4.28
C GLN A 308 -17.56 -22.41 4.88
N GLY A 309 -18.35 -22.94 5.85
CA GLY A 309 -18.07 -24.17 6.56
C GLY A 309 -16.79 -24.09 7.42
N LYS A 310 -16.42 -22.90 7.86
CA LYS A 310 -15.19 -22.65 8.62
C LYS A 310 -15.51 -22.31 10.08
N LYS A 311 -14.66 -22.80 10.98
CA LYS A 311 -14.75 -22.47 12.41
C LYS A 311 -14.10 -21.10 12.64
N GLY A 312 -14.79 -20.24 13.36
CA GLY A 312 -14.32 -18.95 13.86
C GLY A 312 -14.66 -18.75 15.33
N PHE A 313 -14.50 -17.54 15.85
CA PHE A 313 -14.93 -17.07 17.17
C PHE A 313 -14.23 -17.80 18.32
N PHE A 314 -12.93 -17.94 18.21
CA PHE A 314 -12.05 -18.50 19.24
C PHE A 314 -10.74 -17.73 19.34
N VAL A 315 -10.00 -17.95 20.42
CA VAL A 315 -8.69 -17.34 20.64
C VAL A 315 -7.63 -18.06 19.82
N THR A 316 -6.82 -17.29 19.10
CA THR A 316 -5.64 -17.73 18.35
C THR A 316 -4.37 -17.20 19.01
N CYS A 317 -3.20 -17.69 18.61
CA CYS A 317 -1.91 -17.27 19.11
C CYS A 317 -1.00 -16.77 17.99
N ASP A 318 -0.37 -15.61 18.19
CA ASP A 318 0.70 -15.13 17.33
C ASP A 318 1.62 -14.16 18.10
N SER A 319 2.90 -14.17 17.76
CA SER A 319 3.94 -13.38 18.44
C SER A 319 3.90 -11.87 18.12
N TYR A 320 3.13 -11.44 17.10
CA TYR A 320 3.02 -10.02 16.77
C TYR A 320 2.22 -9.22 17.81
N VAL A 321 1.42 -9.87 18.66
CA VAL A 321 0.66 -9.20 19.73
C VAL A 321 1.63 -8.67 20.78
N THR A 322 1.59 -7.36 21.02
CA THR A 322 2.49 -6.66 21.95
C THR A 322 1.81 -6.28 23.26
N MET A 323 2.62 -6.04 24.30
CA MET A 323 2.18 -5.61 25.64
C MET A 323 2.38 -4.10 25.87
N THR A 324 2.51 -3.31 24.81
CA THR A 324 2.76 -1.87 24.90
C THR A 324 1.49 -1.06 25.07
N ASP A 325 0.43 -1.45 24.36
CA ASP A 325 -0.84 -0.73 24.31
C ASP A 325 -2.06 -1.69 24.27
N GLY A 326 -3.23 -1.13 24.54
CA GLY A 326 -4.49 -1.86 24.51
C GLY A 326 -4.69 -2.76 25.72
N THR A 327 -5.09 -4.01 25.46
CA THR A 327 -5.42 -5.02 26.48
C THR A 327 -4.55 -6.27 26.39
N GLY A 328 -3.63 -6.32 25.41
CA GLY A 328 -2.86 -7.52 25.07
C GLY A 328 -3.67 -8.59 24.33
N ILE A 329 -4.92 -8.31 23.98
CA ILE A 329 -5.78 -9.14 23.14
C ILE A 329 -6.23 -8.31 21.95
N VAL A 330 -5.96 -8.82 20.74
CA VAL A 330 -6.29 -8.15 19.47
C VAL A 330 -7.45 -8.89 18.80
N HIS A 331 -8.40 -8.15 18.23
CA HIS A 331 -9.43 -8.78 17.39
C HIS A 331 -8.90 -9.06 15.99
N ILE A 332 -9.33 -10.15 15.37
CA ILE A 332 -8.88 -10.59 14.05
C ILE A 332 -9.98 -10.39 13.02
N ALA A 333 -9.66 -9.64 11.96
CA ALA A 333 -10.49 -9.45 10.78
C ALA A 333 -9.62 -9.63 9.51
N PRO A 334 -9.48 -10.85 8.98
CA PRO A 334 -8.51 -11.21 7.93
C PRO A 334 -8.57 -10.39 6.66
N ALA A 335 -9.67 -9.69 6.40
CA ALA A 335 -9.84 -8.83 5.24
C ALA A 335 -9.20 -7.43 5.38
N PHE A 336 -8.75 -7.02 6.59
CA PHE A 336 -8.37 -5.64 6.91
C PHE A 336 -7.02 -5.48 7.60
N GLY A 337 -6.28 -6.56 7.86
CA GLY A 337 -4.94 -6.55 8.41
C GLY A 337 -4.06 -7.62 7.79
N GLU A 338 -2.78 -7.33 7.55
CA GLU A 338 -1.84 -8.33 6.99
C GLU A 338 -1.53 -9.41 8.03
N ASP A 339 -1.31 -9.04 9.29
CA ASP A 339 -1.11 -9.97 10.39
C ASP A 339 -2.38 -10.78 10.63
N ASP A 340 -3.56 -10.14 10.61
CA ASP A 340 -4.85 -10.81 10.69
C ASP A 340 -5.05 -11.85 9.58
N ALA A 341 -4.64 -11.51 8.35
CA ALA A 341 -4.70 -12.43 7.23
C ALA A 341 -3.70 -13.59 7.37
N ASN A 342 -2.53 -13.37 7.99
CA ASN A 342 -1.57 -14.43 8.32
C ASN A 342 -2.16 -15.39 9.35
N VAL A 343 -2.69 -14.86 10.45
CA VAL A 343 -3.41 -15.64 11.47
C VAL A 343 -4.58 -16.38 10.82
N GLY A 344 -5.35 -15.69 9.96
CA GLY A 344 -6.48 -16.28 9.23
C GLY A 344 -6.09 -17.50 8.39
N ARG A 345 -4.93 -17.47 7.74
CA ARG A 345 -4.39 -18.60 6.96
C ARG A 345 -3.90 -19.73 7.88
N ASN A 346 -3.19 -19.38 8.95
CA ASN A 346 -2.61 -20.38 9.87
C ASN A 346 -3.68 -21.20 10.59
N TYR A 347 -4.83 -20.58 10.91
CA TYR A 347 -5.94 -21.21 11.65
C TYR A 347 -7.14 -21.56 10.76
N ASP A 348 -7.02 -21.41 9.44
CA ASP A 348 -8.11 -21.60 8.46
C ASP A 348 -9.40 -20.86 8.83
N LEU A 349 -9.28 -19.60 9.30
CA LEU A 349 -10.42 -18.80 9.74
C LEU A 349 -11.34 -18.41 8.57
N PRO A 350 -12.60 -18.07 8.86
CA PRO A 350 -13.50 -17.47 7.88
C PRO A 350 -12.93 -16.16 7.31
N PHE A 351 -13.17 -15.91 6.03
CA PHE A 351 -12.84 -14.66 5.40
C PHE A 351 -14.09 -13.80 5.27
N VAL A 352 -14.17 -12.75 6.09
CA VAL A 352 -15.34 -11.86 6.19
C VAL A 352 -14.93 -10.44 5.76
N GLN A 353 -15.58 -9.91 4.73
CA GLN A 353 -15.27 -8.59 4.16
C GLN A 353 -16.56 -7.80 3.95
N PHE A 354 -16.96 -7.03 4.96
CA PHE A 354 -18.16 -6.19 4.94
C PHE A 354 -17.89 -4.73 4.56
N VAL A 355 -16.88 -4.48 3.77
CA VAL A 355 -16.59 -3.15 3.22
C VAL A 355 -16.45 -3.28 1.71
N ASN A 356 -17.15 -2.43 0.97
CA ASN A 356 -17.09 -2.39 -0.49
C ASN A 356 -15.88 -1.59 -1.02
N GLY A 357 -15.70 -1.54 -2.34
CA GLY A 357 -14.61 -0.80 -2.97
C GLY A 357 -14.67 0.73 -2.81
N LYS A 358 -15.79 1.28 -2.33
CA LYS A 358 -15.96 2.71 -1.99
C LYS A 358 -15.64 3.00 -0.52
N GLY A 359 -15.26 1.98 0.25
CA GLY A 359 -14.99 2.09 1.69
C GLY A 359 -16.26 2.20 2.52
N GLU A 360 -17.39 1.72 2.04
CA GLU A 360 -18.68 1.73 2.72
C GLU A 360 -19.01 0.33 3.23
N LEU A 361 -19.62 0.25 4.41
CA LEU A 361 -20.12 -1.00 4.97
C LEU A 361 -21.26 -1.55 4.13
N THR A 362 -21.27 -2.87 3.93
CA THR A 362 -22.24 -3.57 3.07
C THR A 362 -23.58 -3.81 3.78
N GLU A 363 -24.60 -4.22 3.00
CA GLU A 363 -25.99 -4.36 3.48
C GLU A 363 -26.16 -5.46 4.53
N GLU A 364 -25.23 -6.40 4.65
CA GLU A 364 -25.25 -7.45 5.66
C GLU A 364 -25.00 -6.92 7.07
N THR A 365 -24.46 -5.72 7.20
CA THR A 365 -24.15 -5.11 8.51
C THR A 365 -25.25 -4.13 8.94
N PRO A 366 -25.42 -3.89 10.26
CA PRO A 366 -26.30 -2.84 10.76
C PRO A 366 -25.90 -1.41 10.37
N PHE A 367 -24.78 -1.25 9.69
CA PHE A 367 -24.15 0.05 9.35
C PHE A 367 -24.06 0.28 7.84
N ALA A 368 -24.91 -0.39 7.06
CA ALA A 368 -24.94 -0.36 5.60
C ALA A 368 -24.87 1.05 5.00
N GLY A 369 -24.04 1.22 3.98
CA GLY A 369 -23.86 2.47 3.26
C GLY A 369 -23.05 3.54 3.97
N LEU A 370 -22.62 3.32 5.22
CA LEU A 370 -21.75 4.27 5.92
C LEU A 370 -20.29 4.08 5.50
N PHE A 371 -19.64 5.19 5.16
CA PHE A 371 -18.18 5.19 5.00
C PHE A 371 -17.50 4.81 6.32
N VAL A 372 -16.44 3.99 6.27
CA VAL A 372 -15.80 3.38 7.45
C VAL A 372 -15.53 4.36 8.60
N LYS A 373 -15.00 5.56 8.31
CA LYS A 373 -14.76 6.58 9.36
C LYS A 373 -16.03 7.21 9.93
N LYS A 374 -17.14 7.18 9.19
CA LYS A 374 -18.46 7.60 9.68
C LYS A 374 -19.17 6.46 10.42
N ALA A 375 -18.79 5.24 10.16
CA ALA A 375 -19.32 4.07 10.86
C ALA A 375 -18.75 3.92 12.27
N ASP A 376 -17.50 4.35 12.54
CA ASP A 376 -16.86 4.23 13.86
C ASP A 376 -17.78 4.67 15.02
N PRO A 377 -18.33 5.89 15.05
CA PRO A 377 -19.21 6.32 16.15
C PRO A 377 -20.51 5.50 16.26
N GLU A 378 -21.06 5.04 15.14
CA GLU A 378 -22.29 4.23 15.15
C GLU A 378 -22.03 2.81 15.64
N VAL A 379 -20.86 2.22 15.31
CA VAL A 379 -20.42 0.93 15.85
C VAL A 379 -20.24 1.04 17.37
N LEU A 380 -19.54 2.08 17.84
CA LEU A 380 -19.35 2.31 19.28
C LEU A 380 -20.68 2.45 20.01
N LYS A 381 -21.60 3.24 19.47
CA LYS A 381 -22.95 3.44 20.03
C LYS A 381 -23.77 2.14 20.06
N ASN A 382 -23.67 1.31 19.03
CA ASN A 382 -24.33 0.02 18.98
C ASN A 382 -23.80 -0.93 20.05
N LEU A 383 -22.47 -1.00 20.21
CA LEU A 383 -21.83 -1.83 21.24
C LEU A 383 -22.13 -1.35 22.66
N ASP A 384 -22.16 -0.04 22.88
CA ASP A 384 -22.55 0.56 24.17
C ASP A 384 -23.99 0.20 24.54
N GLY A 385 -24.93 0.35 23.59
CA GLY A 385 -26.33 -0.03 23.79
C GLY A 385 -26.57 -1.51 24.12
N ARG A 386 -25.61 -2.39 23.77
CA ARG A 386 -25.62 -3.82 24.07
C ARG A 386 -24.74 -4.20 25.27
N ASN A 387 -24.18 -3.22 25.97
CA ASN A 387 -23.21 -3.42 27.06
C ASN A 387 -21.96 -4.21 26.66
N GLN A 388 -21.57 -4.17 25.39
CA GLN A 388 -20.38 -4.80 24.84
C GLN A 388 -19.19 -3.85 24.70
N LEU A 389 -19.40 -2.55 24.80
CA LEU A 389 -18.33 -1.56 24.90
C LEU A 389 -17.85 -1.45 26.36
N PHE A 390 -16.56 -1.72 26.60
CA PHE A 390 -15.97 -1.46 27.90
C PHE A 390 -15.58 0.02 28.03
N GLU A 391 -14.81 0.53 27.06
CA GLU A 391 -14.37 1.93 27.02
C GLU A 391 -14.08 2.35 25.58
N ALA A 392 -14.18 3.67 25.28
CA ALA A 392 -13.83 4.26 23.99
C ALA A 392 -12.86 5.44 24.21
N PRO A 393 -11.59 5.17 24.59
CA PRO A 393 -10.63 6.22 24.85
C PRO A 393 -10.25 6.99 23.58
N LYS A 394 -9.93 8.29 23.74
CA LYS A 394 -9.36 9.08 22.65
C LYS A 394 -7.93 8.63 22.41
N PHE A 395 -7.62 8.38 21.14
CA PHE A 395 -6.32 7.93 20.70
C PHE A 395 -5.79 8.92 19.65
N GLU A 396 -4.59 9.41 19.86
CA GLU A 396 -3.89 10.28 18.92
C GLU A 396 -2.77 9.46 18.27
N HIS A 397 -2.79 9.39 16.94
CA HIS A 397 -1.82 8.61 16.19
C HIS A 397 -1.62 9.13 14.78
N GLU A 398 -0.54 8.71 14.15
CA GLU A 398 -0.30 8.94 12.73
C GLU A 398 -1.16 8.00 11.89
N TYR A 399 -1.98 8.57 10.98
CA TYR A 399 -2.87 7.83 10.10
C TYR A 399 -2.59 8.14 8.63
N PRO A 400 -2.46 7.14 7.77
CA PRO A 400 -2.14 7.38 6.37
C PRO A 400 -3.35 7.89 5.58
N HIS A 401 -3.10 8.93 4.76
CA HIS A 401 -4.05 9.48 3.80
C HIS A 401 -3.52 9.32 2.38
N CYS A 402 -4.40 9.33 1.41
CA CYS A 402 -4.02 9.29 0.01
C CYS A 402 -3.29 10.58 -0.39
N TRP A 403 -2.04 10.50 -0.80
CA TRP A 403 -1.24 11.65 -1.21
C TRP A 403 -1.84 12.42 -2.40
N ARG A 404 -2.74 11.78 -3.18
CA ARG A 404 -3.37 12.35 -4.37
C ARG A 404 -4.64 13.14 -4.06
N CYS A 405 -5.50 12.61 -3.18
CA CYS A 405 -6.86 13.13 -2.93
C CYS A 405 -7.19 13.34 -1.46
N ASP A 406 -6.23 13.11 -0.57
CA ASP A 406 -6.35 13.34 0.86
C ASP A 406 -7.38 12.47 1.61
N THR A 407 -7.92 11.46 0.96
CA THR A 407 -8.86 10.52 1.58
C THR A 407 -8.13 9.60 2.56
N PRO A 408 -8.67 9.32 3.76
CA PRO A 408 -8.12 8.32 4.67
C PRO A 408 -7.99 6.96 3.96
N LEU A 409 -6.84 6.33 4.08
CA LEU A 409 -6.61 4.99 3.53
C LEU A 409 -7.24 3.93 4.41
N ILE A 410 -7.60 2.81 3.81
CA ILE A 410 -7.98 1.59 4.53
C ILE A 410 -7.03 0.46 4.15
N TYR A 411 -6.72 -0.41 5.10
CA TYR A 411 -6.14 -1.71 4.75
C TYR A 411 -7.27 -2.59 4.26
N TYR A 412 -7.13 -3.15 3.07
CA TYR A 412 -8.25 -3.75 2.37
C TYR A 412 -7.81 -4.94 1.53
N ALA A 413 -8.50 -6.07 1.68
CA ALA A 413 -8.25 -7.25 0.87
C ALA A 413 -8.75 -7.02 -0.56
N ARG A 414 -7.80 -7.08 -1.52
CA ARG A 414 -8.10 -6.99 -2.95
C ARG A 414 -7.77 -8.29 -3.64
N GLU A 415 -8.69 -8.74 -4.49
CA GLU A 415 -8.32 -9.72 -5.50
C GLU A 415 -7.17 -9.16 -6.32
N SER A 416 -6.12 -9.91 -6.45
CA SER A 416 -4.94 -9.54 -7.21
C SER A 416 -4.30 -10.74 -7.86
N PHE A 417 -3.66 -10.50 -9.00
CA PHE A 417 -2.73 -11.48 -9.54
C PHE A 417 -1.39 -11.34 -8.84
N SER A 418 -0.88 -12.44 -8.35
CA SER A 418 0.37 -12.51 -7.59
C SER A 418 1.36 -13.41 -8.32
N PHE A 419 2.65 -13.07 -8.21
CA PHE A 419 3.72 -13.88 -8.76
C PHE A 419 4.35 -14.73 -7.66
N SER A 420 4.57 -16.02 -7.94
CA SER A 420 5.33 -16.91 -7.08
C SER A 420 6.80 -16.90 -7.51
N SER A 421 7.71 -16.49 -6.63
CA SER A 421 9.13 -16.67 -6.84
C SER A 421 9.58 -18.00 -6.21
N ARG A 422 10.42 -18.76 -6.92
CA ARG A 422 10.97 -20.04 -6.44
C ARG A 422 11.87 -19.88 -5.19
N GLN A 423 12.16 -18.65 -4.76
CA GLN A 423 13.03 -18.35 -3.61
C GLN A 423 12.28 -17.88 -2.37
N GLY A 424 10.95 -18.07 -2.30
CA GLY A 424 10.16 -17.73 -1.11
C GLY A 424 9.85 -16.23 -0.92
N ASN A 425 10.42 -15.35 -1.73
CA ASN A 425 10.09 -13.93 -1.73
C ASN A 425 8.94 -13.64 -2.70
N PHE A 426 7.77 -13.34 -2.17
CA PHE A 426 6.61 -12.92 -2.95
C PHE A 426 6.82 -11.50 -3.47
N ILE A 427 6.97 -11.34 -4.77
CA ILE A 427 6.91 -10.02 -5.41
C ILE A 427 5.45 -9.78 -5.81
N PHE A 428 4.82 -8.82 -5.17
CA PHE A 428 3.41 -8.51 -5.37
C PHE A 428 3.21 -7.47 -6.45
N LEU A 429 2.41 -7.82 -7.43
CA LEU A 429 1.76 -6.89 -8.33
C LEU A 429 0.25 -7.02 -8.16
N GLY A 430 -0.34 -6.05 -7.50
CA GLY A 430 -1.79 -5.94 -7.46
C GLY A 430 -2.29 -5.48 -8.83
N ILE A 431 -2.85 -6.38 -9.61
CA ILE A 431 -3.62 -6.02 -10.79
C ILE A 431 -5.08 -6.05 -10.36
N SER A 432 -5.66 -4.88 -10.08
CA SER A 432 -7.10 -4.81 -9.91
C SER A 432 -7.74 -4.82 -11.30
N THR A 433 -8.82 -5.56 -11.44
CA THR A 433 -9.52 -5.88 -12.69
C THR A 433 -10.11 -4.70 -13.47
N PHE A 434 -9.90 -3.47 -13.02
CA PHE A 434 -10.31 -2.25 -13.73
C PHE A 434 -9.19 -1.19 -13.68
N GLY A 435 -8.56 -0.94 -14.82
CA GLY A 435 -7.83 0.30 -15.11
C GLY A 435 -6.41 0.45 -14.55
N LYS A 436 -5.51 -0.58 -14.59
CA LYS A 436 -4.17 -0.43 -14.03
C LYS A 436 -3.04 -1.06 -14.84
N PHE A 437 -2.71 -0.39 -15.92
CA PHE A 437 -1.49 -0.69 -16.70
C PHE A 437 -0.19 -0.14 -16.06
N CYS A 438 -0.27 0.79 -15.12
CA CYS A 438 0.91 1.48 -14.57
C CYS A 438 1.85 0.59 -13.72
N LEU A 439 1.32 -0.41 -13.02
CA LEU A 439 2.12 -1.33 -12.18
C LEU A 439 2.86 -2.39 -13.00
N ILE A 440 2.31 -2.78 -14.16
CA ILE A 440 2.95 -3.75 -15.06
C ILE A 440 4.21 -3.15 -15.70
N SER A 441 4.18 -1.87 -16.05
CA SER A 441 5.35 -1.16 -16.60
C SER A 441 6.58 -1.24 -15.69
N PHE A 442 6.40 -1.15 -14.38
CA PHE A 442 7.50 -1.26 -13.42
C PHE A 442 8.11 -2.67 -13.38
N PHE A 443 7.28 -3.71 -13.58
CA PHE A 443 7.73 -5.10 -13.48
C PHE A 443 8.39 -5.62 -14.75
N VAL A 444 7.86 -5.28 -15.92
CA VAL A 444 8.49 -5.61 -17.21
C VAL A 444 9.88 -5.01 -17.29
N ARG A 445 10.10 -3.80 -16.73
CA ARG A 445 11.43 -3.20 -16.61
C ARG A 445 12.41 -4.04 -15.80
N HIS A 446 11.98 -4.64 -14.70
CA HIS A 446 12.85 -5.46 -13.85
C HIS A 446 13.09 -6.87 -14.44
N PHE A 447 12.11 -7.41 -15.15
CA PHE A 447 12.19 -8.75 -15.74
C PHE A 447 13.05 -8.78 -17.01
N PHE A 448 12.95 -7.77 -17.87
CA PHE A 448 13.82 -7.63 -19.04
C PHE A 448 15.30 -7.41 -18.64
N VAL A 449 15.55 -6.74 -17.54
CA VAL A 449 16.87 -6.57 -16.95
C VAL A 449 17.45 -7.91 -16.46
N MET A 450 16.62 -8.86 -16.01
CA MET A 450 17.10 -10.16 -15.53
C MET A 450 17.51 -11.13 -16.65
N GLU A 451 16.86 -11.12 -17.82
CA GLU A 451 17.25 -11.97 -18.95
C GLU A 451 18.47 -11.46 -19.71
N THR A 452 18.81 -10.19 -19.62
CA THR A 452 19.98 -9.56 -20.29
C THR A 452 21.25 -9.50 -19.44
N GLY A 453 21.35 -10.26 -18.34
CA GLY A 453 22.58 -10.37 -17.55
C GLY A 453 22.84 -9.26 -16.54
N PHE A 454 21.81 -8.51 -16.14
CA PHE A 454 21.92 -7.50 -15.08
C PHE A 454 21.71 -8.11 -13.69
N VAL A 455 22.56 -9.08 -13.33
CA VAL A 455 22.76 -9.53 -11.94
C VAL A 455 23.88 -8.68 -11.35
N ALA A 456 23.59 -7.43 -11.06
CA ALA A 456 24.45 -6.65 -10.14
C ALA A 456 23.71 -5.42 -9.65
N LEU A 457 23.42 -5.43 -8.36
CA LEU A 457 22.91 -4.36 -7.48
C LEU A 457 21.45 -4.51 -7.03
N LEU A 458 21.17 -5.63 -6.39
CA LEU A 458 20.22 -5.68 -5.29
C LEU A 458 20.91 -6.43 -4.14
N SER A 459 21.77 -5.75 -3.41
CA SER A 459 22.08 -6.14 -2.04
C SER A 459 20.86 -5.83 -1.19
N PRO A 460 20.45 -6.74 -0.30
CA PRO A 460 19.42 -6.41 0.68
C PRO A 460 20.00 -5.34 1.61
N VAL A 461 19.40 -4.19 1.68
CA VAL A 461 19.59 -3.27 2.80
C VAL A 461 18.84 -3.90 3.97
N THR A 462 19.58 -4.66 4.78
CA THR A 462 19.18 -5.03 6.13
C THR A 462 19.38 -3.83 7.03
N SER A 463 18.35 -3.29 7.57
CA SER A 463 18.11 -2.79 8.93
C SER A 463 16.91 -1.88 8.94
#